data_f17eb1bb63680004c55eb1957fb44a0a
#
_entry.id   f17eb1bb63680004c55eb1957fb44a0a
#
_cell.length_a   1.000
_cell.length_b   1.000
_cell.length_c   1.000
_cell.angle_alpha   90.00
_cell.angle_beta   90.00
_cell.angle_gamma   90.00
#
_symmetry.space_group_name_H-M   'P 1'
#
loop_
_entity.id
_entity.type
_entity.pdbx_description
1 polymer ?
#
loop_
_entity_poly.entity_id
_entity_poly.type
_entity_poly.pdbx_seq_one_letter_code
_entity_poly.pdbx_strand_id
1 'polypeptide(L)'
;MKNRTTELALVLAVALSLPMLTGAGVALARAPAADTASAVTHTANVQPVAADAQRFIPLQGAWNTRTFAGLQGSQGPIPASAFVRTSDLGRLTAADRDALAAAGVTLDIDLRTADEQAQSPDLLATDARFAYQRTSLMGTEKMDLQKMMTTFPDSLGAAYVQWLDHSQPQFKQVFQRIAAERDGTVLFHCTAGKDRTGIIAGLLLDLAGVSRADIVHNYAISAHYLEGQPKDSAMNAQIMELIRQNPEIGRKMAGMAGTAPENMEMFLTALHKQYGGAEGYLKSIGVSEAEIDQLKVRMGQAG
;
A
#
# COMPACT_ATOMS: atom_id res chain seq x y z
N MET A 1 31.62 7.13 -16.58
CA MET A 1 30.33 6.40 -16.73
C MET A 1 29.45 6.86 -15.56
N LYS A 2 28.49 7.75 -15.82
CA LYS A 2 27.60 8.33 -14.79
C LYS A 2 26.42 7.40 -14.59
N ASN A 3 26.12 7.09 -13.33
CA ASN A 3 25.06 6.20 -12.88
C ASN A 3 23.69 6.56 -13.49
N ARG A 4 23.17 5.68 -14.33
CA ARG A 4 21.79 5.73 -14.88
C ARG A 4 20.75 5.01 -14.00
N THR A 5 21.12 4.58 -12.81
CA THR A 5 20.33 3.61 -12.01
C THR A 5 19.38 4.20 -10.98
N THR A 6 19.33 5.52 -10.79
CA THR A 6 18.53 6.12 -9.69
C THR A 6 17.18 6.72 -10.12
N GLU A 7 16.80 6.59 -11.39
CA GLU A 7 15.73 7.41 -11.94
C GLU A 7 14.35 6.75 -12.13
N LEU A 8 14.20 5.45 -11.89
CA LEU A 8 12.99 4.71 -12.28
C LEU A 8 11.93 4.47 -11.18
N ALA A 9 12.19 4.84 -9.96
CA ALA A 9 11.38 4.39 -8.81
C ALA A 9 10.09 5.17 -8.53
N LEU A 10 9.71 6.15 -9.35
CA LEU A 10 8.79 7.23 -8.92
C LEU A 10 7.28 7.07 -9.18
N VAL A 11 6.76 5.95 -9.63
CA VAL A 11 5.54 6.03 -10.44
C VAL A 11 4.21 5.70 -9.79
N LEU A 12 4.11 5.12 -8.62
CA LEU A 12 2.88 4.40 -8.28
C LEU A 12 1.88 5.03 -7.31
N ALA A 13 2.15 6.17 -6.76
CA ALA A 13 1.21 6.79 -5.82
C ALA A 13 -0.06 7.34 -6.49
N VAL A 14 -0.04 7.47 -7.81
CA VAL A 14 -0.94 8.35 -8.55
C VAL A 14 -2.10 7.66 -9.27
N ALA A 15 -1.99 6.38 -9.58
CA ALA A 15 -2.95 5.70 -10.46
C ALA A 15 -4.32 5.35 -9.83
N LEU A 16 -4.64 5.87 -8.64
CA LEU A 16 -5.62 5.26 -7.75
C LEU A 16 -7.05 5.75 -7.83
N SER A 17 -7.39 6.73 -8.63
CA SER A 17 -8.68 7.39 -8.47
C SER A 17 -9.37 7.92 -9.74
N LEU A 18 -9.20 7.28 -10.88
CA LEU A 18 -9.97 7.65 -12.07
C LEU A 18 -11.41 7.13 -11.97
N PRO A 19 -12.44 8.00 -12.03
CA PRO A 19 -13.82 7.55 -12.17
C PRO A 19 -14.06 7.03 -13.59
N MET A 20 -14.78 5.93 -13.72
CA MET A 20 -15.40 5.57 -15.00
C MET A 20 -16.42 6.67 -15.36
N LEU A 21 -16.21 7.33 -16.48
CA LEU A 21 -17.16 8.28 -17.06
C LEU A 21 -18.35 7.51 -17.63
N THR A 22 -19.44 7.43 -16.84
CA THR A 22 -20.78 7.20 -17.41
C THR A 22 -21.43 8.57 -17.55
N GLY A 23 -21.74 8.96 -18.79
CA GLY A 23 -22.36 10.23 -19.08
C GLY A 23 -23.81 10.32 -18.63
N ALA A 24 -24.18 11.42 -18.02
CA ALA A 24 -25.54 11.96 -18.03
C ALA A 24 -25.54 13.44 -17.58
N GLY A 25 -26.05 14.28 -18.42
CA GLY A 25 -26.94 15.42 -18.26
C GLY A 25 -26.62 16.52 -17.24
N VAL A 26 -26.31 17.69 -17.78
CA VAL A 26 -26.23 19.00 -17.11
C VAL A 26 -27.63 19.50 -16.71
N ALA A 27 -27.79 19.91 -15.44
CA ALA A 27 -28.81 20.86 -15.04
C ALA A 27 -28.22 21.85 -14.04
N LEU A 28 -28.18 23.15 -14.44
CA LEU A 28 -27.83 24.28 -13.58
C LEU A 28 -29.01 24.63 -12.67
N ALA A 29 -28.75 24.69 -11.35
CA ALA A 29 -29.59 25.49 -10.46
C ALA A 29 -28.72 26.14 -9.37
N ARG A 30 -29.02 27.42 -9.11
CA ARG A 30 -28.29 28.40 -8.32
C ARG A 30 -28.63 28.28 -6.84
N ALA A 31 -27.61 28.51 -6.00
CA ALA A 31 -27.64 28.42 -4.52
C ALA A 31 -28.55 29.45 -3.82
N PRO A 32 -28.84 29.25 -2.54
CA PRO A 32 -28.42 30.25 -1.57
C PRO A 32 -27.54 29.66 -0.43
N ALA A 33 -26.70 30.54 0.09
CA ALA A 33 -25.81 30.29 1.19
C ALA A 33 -26.54 30.13 2.54
N ALA A 34 -26.13 29.17 3.34
CA ALA A 34 -26.24 29.24 4.79
C ALA A 34 -25.17 28.31 5.41
N ASP A 35 -24.32 28.92 6.22
CA ASP A 35 -23.37 28.29 7.12
C ASP A 35 -24.05 27.29 8.05
N THR A 36 -23.65 26.05 7.98
CA THR A 36 -23.57 25.14 9.12
C THR A 36 -22.52 24.09 8.77
N ALA A 37 -21.36 24.14 9.46
CA ALA A 37 -20.37 23.08 9.43
C ALA A 37 -21.02 21.81 9.96
N SER A 38 -21.66 21.05 9.09
CA SER A 38 -22.09 19.69 9.36
C SER A 38 -20.84 18.83 9.26
N ALA A 39 -20.37 18.33 10.39
CA ALA A 39 -19.39 17.28 10.42
C ALA A 39 -19.92 16.12 9.59
N VAL A 40 -19.43 16.00 8.36
CA VAL A 40 -19.69 14.84 7.52
C VAL A 40 -18.98 13.67 8.16
N THR A 41 -19.70 12.86 8.90
CA THR A 41 -19.24 11.57 9.34
C THR A 41 -19.08 10.69 8.11
N HIS A 42 -17.88 10.70 7.53
CA HIS A 42 -17.48 9.74 6.53
C HIS A 42 -17.29 8.40 7.24
N THR A 43 -18.36 7.65 7.41
CA THR A 43 -18.23 6.23 7.71
C THR A 43 -17.70 5.58 6.43
N ALA A 44 -16.52 4.98 6.49
CA ALA A 44 -16.04 4.07 5.47
C ALA A 44 -17.01 2.88 5.42
N ASN A 45 -18.07 2.99 4.61
CA ASN A 45 -19.19 2.06 4.63
C ASN A 45 -18.98 0.90 3.64
N VAL A 46 -17.70 0.53 3.40
CA VAL A 46 -17.38 -0.66 2.62
C VAL A 46 -17.56 -1.87 3.53
N GLN A 47 -18.54 -2.71 3.19
CA GLN A 47 -18.75 -3.97 3.91
C GLN A 47 -17.64 -4.96 3.54
N PRO A 48 -17.10 -5.73 4.50
CA PRO A 48 -16.09 -6.74 4.18
C PRO A 48 -16.70 -7.83 3.28
N VAL A 49 -15.90 -8.31 2.33
CA VAL A 49 -16.24 -9.53 1.58
C VAL A 49 -16.31 -10.68 2.58
N ALA A 50 -17.34 -11.53 2.49
CA ALA A 50 -17.62 -12.57 3.51
C ALA A 50 -16.40 -13.46 3.82
N ALA A 51 -15.59 -13.82 2.82
CA ALA A 51 -14.38 -14.62 2.99
C ALA A 51 -13.26 -13.89 3.74
N ASP A 52 -13.28 -12.56 3.76
CA ASP A 52 -12.26 -11.70 4.39
C ASP A 52 -12.76 -10.93 5.61
N ALA A 53 -14.02 -11.14 6.00
CA ALA A 53 -14.66 -10.39 7.08
C ALA A 53 -13.87 -10.44 8.40
N GLN A 54 -13.28 -11.57 8.73
CA GLN A 54 -12.47 -11.75 9.94
C GLN A 54 -11.12 -10.98 9.90
N ARG A 55 -10.69 -10.52 8.72
CA ARG A 55 -9.43 -9.79 8.54
C ARG A 55 -9.64 -8.29 8.53
N PHE A 56 -10.83 -7.84 8.17
CA PHE A 56 -11.14 -6.42 7.99
C PHE A 56 -11.17 -5.67 9.32
N ILE A 57 -10.54 -4.50 9.35
CA ILE A 57 -10.60 -3.57 10.48
C ILE A 57 -11.33 -2.31 10.00
N PRO A 58 -12.56 -2.07 10.47
CA PRO A 58 -13.32 -0.89 10.08
C PRO A 58 -12.73 0.36 10.74
N LEU A 59 -12.15 1.25 9.94
CA LEU A 59 -11.70 2.57 10.37
C LEU A 59 -12.50 3.66 9.66
N GLN A 60 -12.69 4.80 10.30
CA GLN A 60 -13.41 5.94 9.73
C GLN A 60 -12.51 6.76 8.79
N GLY A 61 -11.25 6.91 9.16
CA GLY A 61 -10.28 7.75 8.46
C GLY A 61 -9.26 7.02 7.62
N ALA A 62 -9.33 5.70 7.50
CA ALA A 62 -8.45 4.92 6.64
C ALA A 62 -9.22 3.82 5.88
N TRP A 63 -8.73 3.45 4.71
CA TRP A 63 -9.34 2.47 3.81
C TRP A 63 -8.42 1.27 3.64
N ASN A 64 -8.96 0.20 3.09
CA ASN A 64 -8.17 -0.97 2.73
C ASN A 64 -7.46 -1.63 3.93
N THR A 65 -7.98 -1.40 5.16
CA THR A 65 -7.37 -1.82 6.42
C THR A 65 -7.75 -3.25 6.76
N ARG A 66 -6.75 -4.12 6.88
CA ARG A 66 -6.95 -5.53 7.23
C ARG A 66 -5.68 -6.20 7.74
N THR A 67 -5.88 -7.31 8.45
CA THR A 67 -4.83 -8.23 8.89
C THR A 67 -4.58 -9.34 7.86
N PHE A 68 -3.63 -10.23 8.16
CA PHE A 68 -3.41 -11.49 7.44
C PHE A 68 -4.02 -12.71 8.18
N ALA A 69 -4.85 -12.46 9.18
CA ALA A 69 -5.43 -13.49 10.04
C ALA A 69 -6.00 -14.68 9.26
N GLY A 70 -5.57 -15.89 9.62
CA GLY A 70 -6.11 -17.13 9.05
C GLY A 70 -5.71 -17.44 7.61
N LEU A 71 -4.88 -16.61 6.94
CA LEU A 71 -4.23 -17.05 5.69
C LEU A 71 -3.32 -18.22 6.02
N GLN A 72 -3.39 -19.29 5.21
CA GLN A 72 -2.66 -20.53 5.47
C GLN A 72 -1.23 -20.41 4.97
N GLY A 73 -0.28 -20.35 5.91
CA GLY A 73 1.14 -20.49 5.62
C GLY A 73 1.55 -21.98 5.59
N SER A 74 2.84 -22.24 5.36
CA SER A 74 3.40 -23.60 5.26
C SER A 74 3.26 -24.43 6.56
N GLN A 75 3.15 -23.78 7.72
CA GLN A 75 3.08 -24.44 9.03
C GLN A 75 1.82 -24.07 9.83
N GLY A 76 0.83 -23.51 9.19
CA GLY A 76 -0.44 -23.15 9.82
C GLY A 76 -0.88 -21.71 9.51
N PRO A 77 -2.00 -21.29 10.12
CA PRO A 77 -2.59 -20.00 9.84
C PRO A 77 -1.74 -18.85 10.42
N ILE A 78 -1.64 -17.75 9.67
CA ILE A 78 -1.01 -16.52 10.16
C ILE A 78 -1.87 -15.93 11.29
N PRO A 79 -1.25 -15.55 12.44
CA PRO A 79 -1.97 -14.93 13.55
C PRO A 79 -2.45 -13.50 13.20
N ALA A 80 -3.56 -13.10 13.82
CA ALA A 80 -4.13 -11.75 13.63
C ALA A 80 -3.16 -10.63 14.09
N SER A 81 -2.32 -10.94 15.07
CA SER A 81 -1.32 -10.02 15.64
C SER A 81 -0.03 -9.89 14.80
N ALA A 82 0.08 -10.58 13.66
CA ALA A 82 1.28 -10.47 12.85
C ALA A 82 1.39 -9.10 12.17
N PHE A 83 0.40 -8.74 11.38
CA PHE A 83 0.44 -7.55 10.54
C PHE A 83 -0.93 -6.91 10.32
N VAL A 84 -0.92 -5.58 10.16
CA VAL A 84 -2.00 -4.78 9.60
C VAL A 84 -1.47 -4.07 8.36
N ARG A 85 -2.21 -4.13 7.26
CA ARG A 85 -1.99 -3.29 6.07
C ARG A 85 -3.12 -2.29 5.92
N THR A 86 -2.84 -1.07 5.43
CA THR A 86 -3.85 0.00 5.31
C THR A 86 -3.47 1.03 4.24
N SER A 87 -4.39 1.97 3.95
CA SER A 87 -4.11 3.23 3.25
C SER A 87 -3.45 4.25 4.16
N ASP A 88 -3.25 5.49 3.70
CA ASP A 88 -2.67 6.58 4.48
C ASP A 88 -3.50 6.87 5.75
N LEU A 89 -2.81 7.38 6.76
CA LEU A 89 -3.31 7.56 8.12
C LEU A 89 -3.54 9.04 8.50
N GLY A 90 -3.51 9.93 7.51
CA GLY A 90 -3.65 11.37 7.75
C GLY A 90 -5.06 11.82 8.14
N ARG A 91 -6.06 10.94 8.06
CA ARG A 91 -7.46 11.25 8.41
C ARG A 91 -8.00 10.43 9.58
N LEU A 92 -7.15 9.72 10.32
CA LEU A 92 -7.57 8.90 11.46
C LEU A 92 -8.29 9.74 12.52
N THR A 93 -9.41 9.25 13.00
CA THR A 93 -10.07 9.78 14.19
C THR A 93 -9.36 9.30 15.47
N ALA A 94 -9.72 9.85 16.62
CA ALA A 94 -9.24 9.32 17.90
C ALA A 94 -9.69 7.87 18.10
N ALA A 95 -10.94 7.54 17.74
CA ALA A 95 -11.48 6.19 17.82
C ALA A 95 -10.73 5.20 16.92
N ASP A 96 -10.29 5.62 15.73
CA ASP A 96 -9.48 4.77 14.85
C ASP A 96 -8.12 4.44 15.48
N ARG A 97 -7.46 5.43 16.08
CA ARG A 97 -6.18 5.21 16.77
C ARG A 97 -6.33 4.28 17.98
N ASP A 98 -7.44 4.42 18.71
CA ASP A 98 -7.77 3.52 19.81
C ASP A 98 -8.04 2.10 19.30
N ALA A 99 -8.74 1.94 18.18
CA ALA A 99 -8.98 0.65 17.55
C ALA A 99 -7.67 -0.02 17.09
N LEU A 100 -6.73 0.74 16.50
CA LEU A 100 -5.41 0.23 16.12
C LEU A 100 -4.58 -0.18 17.35
N ALA A 101 -4.60 0.61 18.42
CA ALA A 101 -3.95 0.26 19.68
C ALA A 101 -4.57 -1.01 20.29
N ALA A 102 -5.90 -1.14 20.28
CA ALA A 102 -6.63 -2.32 20.75
C ALA A 102 -6.33 -3.56 19.87
N ALA A 103 -6.05 -3.39 18.60
CA ALA A 103 -5.57 -4.45 17.71
C ALA A 103 -4.09 -4.83 17.94
N GLY A 104 -3.44 -4.21 18.94
CA GLY A 104 -2.07 -4.49 19.34
C GLY A 104 -1.01 -3.86 18.46
N VAL A 105 -1.35 -2.88 17.63
CA VAL A 105 -0.36 -2.17 16.79
C VAL A 105 0.63 -1.42 17.69
N THR A 106 1.92 -1.67 17.48
CA THR A 106 3.03 -1.03 18.21
C THR A 106 3.98 -0.28 17.27
N LEU A 107 4.05 -0.69 16.01
CA LEU A 107 4.91 -0.09 14.99
C LEU A 107 4.12 0.25 13.75
N ASP A 108 4.33 1.46 13.25
CA ASP A 108 3.86 1.95 11.97
C ASP A 108 5.03 2.16 11.00
N ILE A 109 4.93 1.55 9.81
CA ILE A 109 5.88 1.70 8.72
C ILE A 109 5.21 2.42 7.55
N ASP A 110 5.57 3.68 7.37
CA ASP A 110 5.12 4.53 6.28
C ASP A 110 6.03 4.36 5.05
N LEU A 111 5.48 3.80 3.98
CA LEU A 111 6.21 3.54 2.72
C LEU A 111 6.17 4.74 1.74
N ARG A 112 5.60 5.87 2.15
CA ARG A 112 5.38 7.04 1.31
C ARG A 112 6.65 7.90 1.17
N THR A 113 6.65 8.72 0.11
CA THR A 113 7.65 9.78 -0.09
C THR A 113 7.46 10.91 0.93
N ALA A 114 8.46 11.79 1.06
CA ALA A 114 8.33 12.98 1.92
C ALA A 114 7.23 13.91 1.42
N ASP A 115 7.07 14.07 0.10
CA ASP A 115 6.03 14.91 -0.48
C ASP A 115 4.62 14.38 -0.16
N GLU A 116 4.40 13.06 -0.23
CA GLU A 116 3.11 12.45 0.14
C GLU A 116 2.82 12.62 1.63
N GLN A 117 3.82 12.40 2.47
CA GLN A 117 3.68 12.57 3.92
C GLN A 117 3.43 14.04 4.30
N ALA A 118 4.05 15.01 3.62
CA ALA A 118 3.80 16.43 3.85
C ALA A 118 2.38 16.85 3.44
N GLN A 119 1.80 16.22 2.40
CA GLN A 119 0.43 16.48 1.96
C GLN A 119 -0.62 15.85 2.88
N SER A 120 -0.31 14.70 3.48
CA SER A 120 -1.18 13.97 4.41
C SER A 120 -0.33 13.45 5.58
N PRO A 121 -0.07 14.29 6.60
CA PRO A 121 0.75 13.92 7.74
C PRO A 121 0.20 12.69 8.47
N ASP A 122 1.08 11.77 8.80
CA ASP A 122 0.70 10.58 9.52
C ASP A 122 0.35 10.87 10.98
N LEU A 123 -0.85 10.50 11.40
CA LEU A 123 -1.32 10.79 12.75
C LEU A 123 -0.81 9.79 13.80
N LEU A 124 -0.25 8.64 13.41
CA LEU A 124 0.44 7.74 14.33
C LEU A 124 1.87 8.22 14.62
N ALA A 125 2.49 8.96 13.70
CA ALA A 125 3.85 9.48 13.86
C ALA A 125 4.03 10.39 15.10
N THR A 126 2.94 10.98 15.59
CA THR A 126 2.94 11.87 16.78
C THR A 126 2.22 11.29 17.99
N ASP A 127 1.72 10.05 17.90
CA ASP A 127 1.04 9.36 18.99
C ASP A 127 2.02 8.42 19.71
N ALA A 128 2.37 8.73 20.95
CA ALA A 128 3.40 8.02 21.73
C ALA A 128 3.12 6.53 21.96
N ARG A 129 1.93 6.03 21.63
CA ARG A 129 1.58 4.61 21.70
C ARG A 129 2.22 3.79 20.59
N PHE A 130 2.66 4.43 19.50
CA PHE A 130 3.16 3.78 18.30
C PHE A 130 4.60 4.22 18.02
N ALA A 131 5.47 3.27 17.76
CA ALA A 131 6.74 3.56 17.11
C ALA A 131 6.46 3.86 15.63
N TYR A 132 7.16 4.83 15.05
CA TYR A 132 6.98 5.24 13.66
C TYR A 132 8.30 5.19 12.89
N GLN A 133 8.26 4.66 11.69
CA GLN A 133 9.36 4.73 10.75
C GLN A 133 8.86 4.99 9.34
N ARG A 134 9.32 6.07 8.71
CA ARG A 134 9.12 6.28 7.28
C ARG A 134 10.29 5.73 6.47
N THR A 135 9.98 5.00 5.42
CA THR A 135 10.94 4.51 4.42
C THR A 135 10.30 4.67 3.05
N SER A 136 10.74 5.68 2.28
CA SER A 136 10.25 5.87 0.91
C SER A 136 10.63 4.67 0.05
N LEU A 137 9.70 3.72 -0.11
CA LEU A 137 9.97 2.47 -0.83
C LEU A 137 10.37 2.70 -2.30
N MET A 138 10.00 3.85 -2.85
CA MET A 138 10.34 4.24 -4.22
C MET A 138 11.76 4.80 -4.36
N GLY A 139 12.51 4.96 -3.27
CA GLY A 139 13.88 5.47 -3.26
C GLY A 139 14.01 6.94 -3.63
N THR A 140 12.91 7.70 -3.62
CA THR A 140 12.87 9.13 -3.89
C THR A 140 12.00 9.85 -2.87
N GLU A 141 12.32 11.11 -2.62
CA GLU A 141 11.60 11.95 -1.67
C GLU A 141 10.66 12.95 -2.35
N LYS A 142 10.88 13.22 -3.64
CA LYS A 142 10.09 14.15 -4.44
C LYS A 142 9.41 13.43 -5.60
N MET A 143 8.20 13.82 -5.90
CA MET A 143 7.45 13.35 -7.06
C MET A 143 7.58 14.30 -8.24
N ASP A 144 8.17 13.81 -9.34
CA ASP A 144 8.15 14.47 -10.64
C ASP A 144 7.17 13.74 -11.56
N LEU A 145 5.95 14.23 -11.65
CA LEU A 145 4.87 13.61 -12.42
C LEU A 145 5.20 13.51 -13.90
N GLN A 146 5.88 14.50 -14.48
CA GLN A 146 6.18 14.51 -15.92
C GLN A 146 7.26 13.47 -16.24
N LYS A 147 8.33 13.42 -15.46
CA LYS A 147 9.38 12.40 -15.59
C LYS A 147 8.79 11.00 -15.40
N MET A 148 7.97 10.86 -14.39
CA MET A 148 7.22 9.68 -14.07
C MET A 148 6.47 9.13 -15.30
N MET A 149 5.68 9.95 -15.95
CA MET A 149 4.84 9.53 -17.10
C MET A 149 5.66 9.10 -18.32
N THR A 150 6.88 9.63 -18.47
CA THR A 150 7.75 9.28 -19.61
C THR A 150 8.57 8.00 -19.38
N THR A 151 8.82 7.64 -18.11
CA THR A 151 9.67 6.50 -17.75
C THR A 151 8.90 5.29 -17.22
N PHE A 152 7.58 5.41 -17.06
CA PHE A 152 6.77 4.32 -16.51
C PHE A 152 6.70 3.12 -17.45
N PRO A 153 6.85 1.90 -16.93
CA PRO A 153 6.67 0.67 -17.71
C PRO A 153 5.25 0.55 -18.27
N ASP A 154 5.06 -0.37 -19.21
CA ASP A 154 3.76 -0.57 -19.88
C ASP A 154 2.66 -1.12 -18.97
N SER A 155 3.02 -1.61 -17.76
CA SER A 155 2.06 -2.10 -16.77
C SER A 155 2.57 -1.91 -15.35
N LEU A 156 1.63 -1.92 -14.38
CA LEU A 156 1.93 -1.94 -12.95
C LEU A 156 2.76 -3.16 -12.55
N GLY A 157 2.44 -4.33 -13.08
CA GLY A 157 3.21 -5.55 -12.81
C GLY A 157 4.65 -5.43 -13.24
N ALA A 158 4.92 -4.82 -14.39
CA ALA A 158 6.29 -4.54 -14.84
C ALA A 158 7.02 -3.54 -13.93
N ALA A 159 6.31 -2.53 -13.40
CA ALA A 159 6.86 -1.61 -12.41
C ALA A 159 7.22 -2.32 -11.10
N TYR A 160 6.37 -3.22 -10.62
CA TYR A 160 6.64 -4.00 -9.40
C TYR A 160 7.88 -4.88 -9.55
N VAL A 161 8.07 -5.49 -10.73
CA VAL A 161 9.28 -6.27 -11.03
C VAL A 161 10.52 -5.38 -11.00
N GLN A 162 10.46 -4.17 -11.58
CA GLN A 162 11.59 -3.24 -11.54
C GLN A 162 11.94 -2.79 -10.13
N TRP A 163 10.97 -2.71 -9.22
CA TRP A 163 11.24 -2.34 -7.82
C TRP A 163 12.08 -3.37 -7.08
N LEU A 164 12.00 -4.67 -7.44
CA LEU A 164 12.90 -5.68 -6.85
C LEU A 164 14.37 -5.32 -7.02
N ASP A 165 14.73 -4.65 -8.11
CA ASP A 165 16.13 -4.28 -8.38
C ASP A 165 16.46 -2.85 -7.92
N HIS A 166 15.54 -1.90 -8.11
CA HIS A 166 15.82 -0.49 -7.89
C HIS A 166 15.62 -0.02 -6.45
N SER A 167 14.82 -0.74 -5.66
CA SER A 167 14.47 -0.36 -4.27
C SER A 167 15.07 -1.32 -3.24
N GLN A 168 16.11 -2.06 -3.57
CA GLN A 168 16.73 -3.05 -2.67
C GLN A 168 17.13 -2.47 -1.30
N PRO A 169 17.78 -1.29 -1.20
CA PRO A 169 18.13 -0.72 0.11
C PRO A 169 16.90 -0.40 0.96
N GLN A 170 15.81 0.06 0.33
CA GLN A 170 14.56 0.39 1.00
C GLN A 170 13.83 -0.87 1.49
N PHE A 171 13.76 -1.91 0.66
CA PHE A 171 13.25 -3.21 1.08
C PHE A 171 14.03 -3.75 2.27
N LYS A 172 15.37 -3.76 2.18
CA LYS A 172 16.22 -4.19 3.30
C LYS A 172 15.88 -3.43 4.59
N GLN A 173 15.81 -2.11 4.54
CA GLN A 173 15.50 -1.27 5.70
C GLN A 173 14.12 -1.60 6.30
N VAL A 174 13.09 -1.78 5.46
CA VAL A 174 11.74 -2.15 5.90
C VAL A 174 11.74 -3.50 6.58
N PHE A 175 12.31 -4.54 5.96
CA PHE A 175 12.31 -5.89 6.51
C PHE A 175 13.15 -6.03 7.77
N GLN A 176 14.28 -5.33 7.85
CA GLN A 176 15.09 -5.26 9.07
C GLN A 176 14.33 -4.58 10.22
N ARG A 177 13.60 -3.50 9.94
CA ARG A 177 12.79 -2.85 10.98
C ARG A 177 11.63 -3.74 11.45
N ILE A 178 10.97 -4.45 10.54
CA ILE A 178 9.93 -5.44 10.90
C ILE A 178 10.53 -6.55 11.77
N ALA A 179 11.67 -7.10 11.37
CA ALA A 179 12.33 -8.18 12.11
C ALA A 179 12.80 -7.74 13.51
N ALA A 180 13.15 -6.47 13.68
CA ALA A 180 13.57 -5.91 14.96
C ALA A 180 12.39 -5.67 15.93
N GLU A 181 11.16 -5.54 15.44
CA GLU A 181 9.98 -5.43 16.29
C GLU A 181 9.65 -6.80 16.88
N ARG A 182 9.75 -6.94 18.20
CA ARG A 182 9.56 -8.24 18.87
C ARG A 182 8.15 -8.42 19.39
N ASP A 183 7.54 -7.34 19.81
CA ASP A 183 6.24 -7.32 20.47
C ASP A 183 5.20 -6.57 19.63
N GLY A 184 3.95 -6.95 19.78
CA GLY A 184 2.83 -6.30 19.12
C GLY A 184 2.74 -6.52 17.60
N THR A 185 1.78 -5.84 17.02
CA THR A 185 1.42 -5.93 15.59
C THR A 185 2.15 -4.84 14.81
N VAL A 186 2.74 -5.18 13.68
CA VAL A 186 3.33 -4.22 12.74
C VAL A 186 2.27 -3.78 11.74
N LEU A 187 2.01 -2.47 11.70
CA LEU A 187 1.23 -1.86 10.65
C LEU A 187 2.19 -1.33 9.56
N PHE A 188 1.81 -1.49 8.30
CA PHE A 188 2.51 -0.87 7.18
C PHE A 188 1.53 -0.35 6.13
N HIS A 189 1.85 0.79 5.55
CA HIS A 189 0.96 1.48 4.64
C HIS A 189 1.69 2.29 3.58
N CYS A 190 0.94 2.72 2.56
CA CYS A 190 1.31 3.77 1.63
C CYS A 190 0.10 4.71 1.45
N THR A 191 -0.07 5.37 0.32
CA THR A 191 -1.21 6.29 0.11
C THR A 191 -2.54 5.53 0.01
N ALA A 192 -2.64 4.48 -0.82
CA ALA A 192 -3.86 3.68 -0.93
C ALA A 192 -3.77 2.30 -0.26
N GLY A 193 -2.63 1.95 0.30
CA GLY A 193 -2.42 0.62 0.86
C GLY A 193 -2.49 -0.51 -0.17
N LYS A 194 -2.27 -0.20 -1.45
CA LYS A 194 -2.43 -1.13 -2.59
C LYS A 194 -1.08 -1.60 -3.14
N ASP A 195 -0.30 -0.70 -3.72
CA ASP A 195 0.87 -1.03 -4.55
C ASP A 195 2.12 -1.33 -3.69
N ARG A 196 2.75 -0.33 -3.11
CA ARG A 196 3.92 -0.50 -2.21
C ARG A 196 3.61 -1.43 -1.05
N THR A 197 2.47 -1.20 -0.43
CA THR A 197 1.91 -2.06 0.62
C THR A 197 1.63 -3.48 0.10
N GLY A 198 1.12 -3.60 -1.13
CA GLY A 198 0.85 -4.89 -1.77
C GLY A 198 2.10 -5.71 -2.01
N ILE A 199 3.22 -5.07 -2.40
CA ILE A 199 4.51 -5.75 -2.61
C ILE A 199 5.10 -6.23 -1.28
N ILE A 200 5.10 -5.38 -0.23
CA ILE A 200 5.54 -5.81 1.11
C ILE A 200 4.68 -6.98 1.59
N ALA A 201 3.34 -6.88 1.44
CA ALA A 201 2.44 -7.98 1.77
C ALA A 201 2.73 -9.25 0.97
N GLY A 202 2.96 -9.13 -0.34
CA GLY A 202 3.30 -10.25 -1.21
C GLY A 202 4.58 -10.96 -0.78
N LEU A 203 5.63 -10.21 -0.46
CA LEU A 203 6.90 -10.78 0.04
C LEU A 203 6.72 -11.48 1.41
N LEU A 204 5.97 -10.89 2.34
CA LEU A 204 5.71 -11.51 3.65
C LEU A 204 4.88 -12.78 3.50
N LEU A 205 3.82 -12.76 2.69
CA LEU A 205 2.95 -13.92 2.48
C LEU A 205 3.66 -15.05 1.72
N ASP A 206 4.48 -14.72 0.73
CA ASP A 206 5.32 -15.70 0.02
C ASP A 206 6.36 -16.33 0.96
N LEU A 207 7.00 -15.51 1.82
CA LEU A 207 7.92 -16.00 2.86
C LEU A 207 7.24 -16.94 3.86
N ALA A 208 5.97 -16.70 4.19
CA ALA A 208 5.17 -17.58 5.05
C ALA A 208 4.69 -18.85 4.33
N GLY A 209 4.91 -18.98 3.03
CA GLY A 209 4.43 -20.12 2.23
C GLY A 209 2.93 -20.09 1.97
N VAL A 210 2.31 -18.92 1.97
CA VAL A 210 0.90 -18.74 1.58
C VAL A 210 0.73 -19.05 0.09
N SER A 211 -0.38 -19.65 -0.28
CA SER A 211 -0.65 -20.00 -1.67
C SER A 211 -0.60 -18.76 -2.59
N ARG A 212 -0.08 -18.94 -3.79
CA ARG A 212 -0.04 -17.88 -4.81
C ARG A 212 -1.42 -17.27 -5.05
N ALA A 213 -2.46 -18.10 -5.10
CA ALA A 213 -3.83 -17.66 -5.29
C ALA A 213 -4.30 -16.72 -4.16
N ASP A 214 -3.98 -17.05 -2.89
CA ASP A 214 -4.34 -16.22 -1.75
C ASP A 214 -3.53 -14.91 -1.69
N ILE A 215 -2.26 -14.92 -2.10
CA ILE A 215 -1.45 -13.71 -2.22
C ILE A 215 -2.04 -12.77 -3.28
N VAL A 216 -2.37 -13.31 -4.45
CA VAL A 216 -2.99 -12.55 -5.55
C VAL A 216 -4.36 -12.02 -5.13
N HIS A 217 -5.18 -12.83 -4.46
CA HIS A 217 -6.46 -12.40 -3.91
C HIS A 217 -6.31 -11.28 -2.89
N ASN A 218 -5.37 -11.40 -1.94
CA ASN A 218 -5.08 -10.36 -0.94
C ASN A 218 -4.69 -9.02 -1.57
N TYR A 219 -4.02 -9.03 -2.73
CA TYR A 219 -3.73 -7.83 -3.50
C TYR A 219 -4.98 -7.30 -4.22
N ALA A 220 -5.68 -8.15 -4.97
CA ALA A 220 -6.76 -7.77 -5.87
C ALA A 220 -7.99 -7.23 -5.14
N ILE A 221 -8.31 -7.76 -3.96
CA ILE A 221 -9.45 -7.30 -3.14
C ILE A 221 -9.31 -5.85 -2.67
N SER A 222 -8.14 -5.24 -2.81
CA SER A 222 -7.95 -3.82 -2.54
C SER A 222 -8.85 -2.93 -3.41
N ALA A 223 -9.27 -3.38 -4.60
CA ALA A 223 -10.26 -2.67 -5.42
C ALA A 223 -11.54 -2.41 -4.65
N HIS A 224 -12.07 -3.46 -4.02
CA HIS A 224 -13.29 -3.40 -3.22
C HIS A 224 -13.13 -2.47 -2.00
N TYR A 225 -12.04 -2.62 -1.24
CA TYR A 225 -11.81 -1.84 -0.02
C TYR A 225 -11.43 -0.37 -0.27
N LEU A 226 -11.16 0.01 -1.51
CA LEU A 226 -10.91 1.39 -1.93
C LEU A 226 -12.15 2.07 -2.55
N GLU A 227 -13.26 1.35 -2.69
CA GLU A 227 -14.53 1.94 -3.09
C GLU A 227 -14.95 3.01 -2.07
N GLY A 228 -15.32 4.19 -2.57
CA GLY A 228 -15.71 5.32 -1.72
C GLY A 228 -14.57 6.07 -1.03
N GLN A 229 -13.29 5.70 -1.27
CA GLN A 229 -12.18 6.53 -0.79
C GLN A 229 -12.27 7.94 -1.40
N PRO A 230 -12.15 9.02 -0.58
CA PRO A 230 -12.15 10.37 -1.08
C PRO A 230 -11.03 10.62 -2.09
N LYS A 231 -11.38 11.25 -3.21
CA LYS A 231 -10.47 11.55 -4.33
C LYS A 231 -10.04 13.02 -4.38
N ASP A 232 -10.22 13.73 -3.30
CA ASP A 232 -10.09 15.18 -3.16
C ASP A 232 -8.69 15.66 -2.76
N SER A 233 -7.65 14.87 -3.04
CA SER A 233 -6.28 15.31 -2.78
C SER A 233 -5.78 16.32 -3.82
N ALA A 234 -4.88 17.22 -3.40
CA ALA A 234 -4.20 18.15 -4.32
C ALA A 234 -3.45 17.39 -5.43
N MET A 235 -2.91 16.22 -5.12
CA MET A 235 -2.29 15.30 -6.08
C MET A 235 -3.27 14.86 -7.17
N ASN A 236 -4.48 14.44 -6.79
CA ASN A 236 -5.51 14.03 -7.76
C ASN A 236 -5.90 15.19 -8.67
N ALA A 237 -6.01 16.42 -8.14
CA ALA A 237 -6.28 17.60 -8.97
C ALA A 237 -5.17 17.87 -9.99
N GLN A 238 -3.91 17.75 -9.61
CA GLN A 238 -2.76 17.89 -10.52
C GLN A 238 -2.77 16.82 -11.62
N ILE A 239 -3.07 15.58 -11.26
CA ILE A 239 -3.18 14.46 -12.20
C ILE A 239 -4.31 14.70 -13.20
N MET A 240 -5.49 15.09 -12.74
CA MET A 240 -6.62 15.37 -13.60
C MET A 240 -6.32 16.52 -14.58
N GLU A 241 -5.59 17.54 -14.13
CA GLU A 241 -5.14 18.62 -15.02
C GLU A 241 -4.12 18.11 -16.05
N LEU A 242 -3.18 17.26 -15.66
CA LEU A 242 -2.20 16.66 -16.58
C LEU A 242 -2.90 15.78 -17.63
N ILE A 243 -3.91 14.99 -17.23
CA ILE A 243 -4.73 14.17 -18.12
C ILE A 243 -5.49 15.05 -19.10
N ARG A 244 -6.05 16.17 -18.64
CA ARG A 244 -6.77 17.12 -19.49
C ARG A 244 -5.86 17.73 -20.55
N GLN A 245 -4.61 18.04 -20.20
CA GLN A 245 -3.60 18.58 -21.11
C GLN A 245 -3.06 17.53 -22.07
N ASN A 246 -3.02 16.27 -21.66
CA ASN A 246 -2.49 15.17 -22.48
C ASN A 246 -3.34 13.89 -22.33
N PRO A 247 -4.31 13.67 -23.26
CA PRO A 247 -5.17 12.49 -23.23
C PRO A 247 -4.44 11.13 -23.30
N GLU A 248 -3.21 11.09 -23.82
CA GLU A 248 -2.40 9.88 -23.89
C GLU A 248 -1.92 9.46 -22.49
N ILE A 249 -1.56 10.44 -21.66
CA ILE A 249 -1.30 10.22 -20.23
C ILE A 249 -2.53 9.60 -19.55
N GLY A 250 -3.72 10.11 -19.85
CA GLY A 250 -4.98 9.57 -19.32
C GLY A 250 -5.19 8.10 -19.66
N ARG A 251 -4.93 7.70 -20.91
CA ARG A 251 -5.01 6.28 -21.32
C ARG A 251 -3.99 5.40 -20.58
N LYS A 252 -2.76 5.87 -20.48
CA LYS A 252 -1.69 5.17 -19.75
C LYS A 252 -2.04 5.02 -18.27
N MET A 253 -2.53 6.08 -17.63
CA MET A 253 -2.97 6.06 -16.24
C MET A 253 -4.18 5.16 -15.99
N ALA A 254 -5.15 5.13 -16.92
CA ALA A 254 -6.28 4.22 -16.83
C ALA A 254 -5.84 2.74 -16.83
N GLY A 255 -4.81 2.40 -17.61
CA GLY A 255 -4.20 1.06 -17.59
C GLY A 255 -3.44 0.73 -16.30
N MET A 256 -3.05 1.76 -15.54
CA MET A 256 -2.39 1.65 -14.25
C MET A 256 -3.37 1.73 -13.06
N ALA A 257 -4.58 2.25 -13.29
CA ALA A 257 -5.62 2.27 -12.27
C ALA A 257 -6.15 0.84 -12.06
N GLY A 258 -6.34 0.47 -10.81
CA GLY A 258 -6.92 -0.82 -10.49
C GLY A 258 -5.94 -1.80 -9.83
N THR A 259 -6.49 -2.94 -9.46
CA THR A 259 -5.80 -4.02 -8.75
C THR A 259 -5.92 -5.30 -9.57
N ALA A 260 -5.62 -5.20 -10.87
CA ALA A 260 -5.66 -6.36 -11.77
C ALA A 260 -4.77 -7.49 -11.19
N PRO A 261 -5.30 -8.69 -10.97
CA PRO A 261 -4.57 -9.82 -10.39
C PRO A 261 -3.26 -10.10 -11.11
N GLU A 262 -3.22 -9.86 -12.42
CA GLU A 262 -2.08 -10.07 -13.31
C GLU A 262 -0.83 -9.28 -12.88
N ASN A 263 -1.01 -8.13 -12.22
CA ASN A 263 0.11 -7.34 -11.70
C ASN A 263 0.88 -8.10 -10.61
N MET A 264 0.16 -8.68 -9.66
CA MET A 264 0.76 -9.49 -8.60
C MET A 264 1.27 -10.83 -9.14
N GLU A 265 0.57 -11.43 -10.09
CA GLU A 265 1.00 -12.64 -10.78
C GLU A 265 2.36 -12.43 -11.50
N MET A 266 2.52 -11.32 -12.20
CA MET A 266 3.78 -10.95 -12.86
C MET A 266 4.90 -10.76 -11.85
N PHE A 267 4.62 -10.03 -10.75
CA PHE A 267 5.57 -9.82 -9.66
C PHE A 267 6.05 -11.14 -9.04
N LEU A 268 5.12 -12.02 -8.63
CA LEU A 268 5.47 -13.32 -8.03
C LEU A 268 6.21 -14.22 -9.01
N THR A 269 5.85 -14.19 -10.30
CA THR A 269 6.55 -14.96 -11.32
C THR A 269 8.01 -14.51 -11.45
N ALA A 270 8.26 -13.20 -11.49
CA ALA A 270 9.60 -12.66 -11.56
C ALA A 270 10.39 -12.96 -10.26
N LEU A 271 9.77 -12.77 -9.09
CA LEU A 271 10.36 -13.06 -7.79
C LEU A 271 10.87 -14.51 -7.71
N HIS A 272 10.01 -15.47 -8.07
CA HIS A 272 10.39 -16.88 -8.04
C HIS A 272 11.43 -17.25 -9.10
N LYS A 273 11.31 -16.69 -10.31
CA LYS A 273 12.25 -16.96 -11.39
C LYS A 273 13.65 -16.41 -11.10
N GLN A 274 13.75 -15.23 -10.50
CA GLN A 274 15.03 -14.53 -10.33
C GLN A 274 15.70 -14.89 -9.00
N TYR A 275 14.91 -15.10 -7.95
CA TYR A 275 15.43 -15.24 -6.58
C TYR A 275 15.00 -16.54 -5.88
N GLY A 276 14.14 -17.35 -6.50
CA GLY A 276 13.59 -18.56 -5.85
C GLY A 276 12.51 -18.28 -4.83
N GLY A 277 11.94 -17.05 -4.79
CA GLY A 277 10.91 -16.61 -3.85
C GLY A 277 11.40 -15.51 -2.91
N ALA A 278 10.55 -15.14 -1.96
CA ALA A 278 10.80 -14.02 -1.05
C ALA A 278 12.03 -14.25 -0.16
N GLU A 279 12.25 -15.45 0.33
CA GLU A 279 13.43 -15.76 1.16
C GLU A 279 14.73 -15.53 0.39
N GLY A 280 14.82 -16.04 -0.84
CA GLY A 280 15.99 -15.82 -1.69
C GLY A 280 16.21 -14.36 -2.02
N TYR A 281 15.14 -13.62 -2.28
CA TYR A 281 15.20 -12.17 -2.49
C TYR A 281 15.74 -11.43 -1.25
N LEU A 282 15.17 -11.68 -0.08
CA LEU A 282 15.58 -11.01 1.16
C LEU A 282 17.05 -11.30 1.49
N LYS A 283 17.53 -12.55 1.32
CA LYS A 283 18.95 -12.90 1.45
C LYS A 283 19.81 -12.12 0.44
N SER A 284 19.38 -12.02 -0.80
CA SER A 284 20.14 -11.36 -1.86
C SER A 284 20.35 -9.86 -1.62
N ILE A 285 19.41 -9.21 -0.93
CA ILE A 285 19.51 -7.78 -0.57
C ILE A 285 20.16 -7.56 0.80
N GLY A 286 20.61 -8.66 1.47
CA GLY A 286 21.37 -8.62 2.70
C GLY A 286 20.53 -8.51 3.98
N VAL A 287 19.31 -9.03 3.98
CA VAL A 287 18.59 -9.38 5.22
C VAL A 287 19.17 -10.69 5.71
N SER A 288 19.59 -10.74 6.98
CA SER A 288 20.24 -11.91 7.56
C SER A 288 19.25 -13.05 7.80
N GLU A 289 19.76 -14.28 7.90
CA GLU A 289 18.94 -15.46 8.22
C GLU A 289 18.19 -15.28 9.54
N ALA A 290 18.85 -14.75 10.57
CA ALA A 290 18.21 -14.50 11.87
C ALA A 290 17.05 -13.48 11.76
N GLU A 291 17.17 -12.45 10.91
CA GLU A 291 16.09 -11.51 10.66
C GLU A 291 14.94 -12.16 9.88
N ILE A 292 15.25 -13.00 8.90
CA ILE A 292 14.25 -13.79 8.13
C ILE A 292 13.50 -14.75 9.06
N ASP A 293 14.18 -15.43 9.97
CA ASP A 293 13.56 -16.30 10.95
C ASP A 293 12.61 -15.52 11.88
N GLN A 294 12.98 -14.32 12.31
CA GLN A 294 12.07 -13.46 13.07
C GLN A 294 10.80 -13.07 12.29
N LEU A 295 10.93 -12.81 11.00
CA LEU A 295 9.77 -12.56 10.14
C LEU A 295 8.85 -13.77 10.05
N LYS A 296 9.43 -14.98 9.89
CA LYS A 296 8.68 -16.24 9.86
C LYS A 296 7.97 -16.49 11.20
N VAL A 297 8.69 -16.36 12.32
CA VAL A 297 8.14 -16.56 13.69
C VAL A 297 6.96 -15.60 13.92
N ARG A 298 7.06 -14.32 13.51
CA ARG A 298 5.95 -13.36 13.61
C ARG A 298 4.70 -13.85 12.87
N MET A 299 4.87 -14.56 11.77
CA MET A 299 3.79 -15.12 10.98
C MET A 299 3.34 -16.52 11.45
N GLY A 300 3.81 -16.99 12.61
CA GLY A 300 3.47 -18.31 13.13
C GLY A 300 4.13 -19.47 12.38
N GLN A 301 5.19 -19.18 11.63
CA GLN A 301 5.99 -20.19 10.95
C GLN A 301 7.26 -20.48 11.77
N ALA A 302 7.85 -21.69 11.64
CA ALA A 302 9.15 -21.95 12.25
C ALA A 302 10.23 -21.11 11.56
N GLY A 303 11.14 -20.60 12.36
CA GLY A 303 12.34 -19.92 11.89
C GLY A 303 13.40 -20.92 11.41
#